data_988d32670a61ce653b59c13b138b958a
#
_entry.id   988d32670a61ce653b59c13b138b958a
#
_cell.length_a   1.000
_cell.length_b   1.000
_cell.length_c   1.000
_cell.angle_alpha   90.00
_cell.angle_beta   90.00
_cell.angle_gamma   90.00
#
_symmetry.space_group_name_H-M   'P 1'
#
loop_
_entity.id
_entity.type
_entity.pdbx_description
1 polymer ?
#
loop_
_entity_poly.entity_id
_entity_poly.type
_entity_poly.pdbx_seq_one_letter_code
_entity_poly.pdbx_strand_id
1 'polypeptide(L)'
;MKFTKTFEIQRDRVERIPAFFATQGYKLEKSSPNSYRFKRGSGWATLYTFDVRKCPTTVDMSLLETEGDKFQVLVNYDISGRGAIFTAGDREKITAEIEGLEVFTKVR
;
A
#
# COMPACT_ATOMS: atom_id res chain seq x y z
N MET A 1 -11.23 -7.58 1.36
CA MET A 1 -11.09 -6.96 0.02
C MET A 1 -9.64 -7.06 -0.42
N LYS A 2 -9.41 -7.48 -1.64
CA LYS A 2 -8.07 -7.53 -2.21
C LYS A 2 -7.98 -6.57 -3.39
N PHE A 3 -6.84 -5.93 -3.50
CA PHE A 3 -6.62 -4.91 -4.52
C PHE A 3 -5.18 -5.01 -4.99
N THR A 4 -4.98 -5.01 -6.31
CA THR A 4 -3.64 -5.13 -6.91
C THR A 4 -3.43 -4.01 -7.90
N LYS A 5 -2.25 -3.40 -7.88
CA LYS A 5 -1.87 -2.39 -8.85
C LYS A 5 -0.38 -2.51 -9.18
N THR A 6 -0.04 -2.17 -10.41
CA THR A 6 1.35 -2.09 -10.85
C THR A 6 1.66 -0.68 -11.35
N PHE A 7 2.89 -0.24 -11.10
CA PHE A 7 3.38 1.03 -11.63
C PHE A 7 4.91 0.98 -11.72
N GLU A 8 5.49 1.96 -12.41
CA GLU A 8 6.94 2.08 -12.53
C GLU A 8 7.48 3.15 -11.59
N ILE A 9 8.67 2.91 -11.04
CA ILE A 9 9.38 3.85 -10.19
C ILE A 9 10.85 3.90 -10.58
N GLN A 10 11.46 5.06 -10.50
CA GLN A 10 12.90 5.20 -10.71
C GLN A 10 13.65 4.58 -9.53
N ARG A 11 14.78 3.95 -9.83
CA ARG A 11 15.59 3.22 -8.83
C ARG A 11 15.99 4.11 -7.65
N ASP A 12 16.33 5.36 -7.90
CA ASP A 12 16.77 6.30 -6.87
C ASP A 12 15.64 6.79 -5.95
N ARG A 13 14.39 6.39 -6.23
CA ARG A 13 13.21 6.79 -5.46
C ARG A 13 12.56 5.67 -4.69
N VAL A 14 13.10 4.44 -4.78
CA VAL A 14 12.56 3.27 -4.10
C VAL A 14 12.47 3.50 -2.59
N GLU A 15 13.45 4.19 -2.01
CA GLU A 15 13.48 4.48 -0.57
C GLU A 15 12.34 5.37 -0.10
N ARG A 16 11.65 6.07 -1.03
CA ARG A 16 10.48 6.88 -0.70
C ARG A 16 9.26 6.04 -0.36
N ILE A 17 9.24 4.77 -0.78
CA ILE A 17 8.11 3.88 -0.53
C ILE A 17 7.85 3.68 0.96
N PRO A 18 8.84 3.25 1.78
CA PRO A 18 8.60 3.14 3.22
C PRO A 18 8.19 4.46 3.87
N ALA A 19 8.78 5.57 3.42
CA ALA A 19 8.45 6.89 3.97
C ALA A 19 6.98 7.25 3.70
N PHE A 20 6.48 6.98 2.50
CA PHE A 20 5.08 7.23 2.17
C PHE A 20 4.15 6.41 3.07
N PHE A 21 4.39 5.10 3.16
CA PHE A 21 3.53 4.23 3.97
C PHE A 21 3.57 4.59 5.45
N ALA A 22 4.70 5.06 5.96
CA ALA A 22 4.79 5.56 7.32
C ALA A 22 3.85 6.76 7.54
N THR A 23 3.77 7.67 6.56
CA THR A 23 2.85 8.82 6.66
C THR A 23 1.38 8.40 6.62
N GLN A 24 1.08 7.24 6.05
CA GLN A 24 -0.27 6.69 5.98
C GLN A 24 -0.64 5.83 7.20
N GLY A 25 0.26 5.75 8.19
CA GLY A 25 0.00 5.00 9.40
C GLY A 25 0.38 3.53 9.35
N TYR A 26 1.08 3.08 8.31
CA TYR A 26 1.56 1.71 8.21
C TYR A 26 2.85 1.51 8.99
N LYS A 27 3.05 0.27 9.42
CA LYS A 27 4.32 -0.18 10.00
C LYS A 27 4.99 -1.14 9.03
N LEU A 28 6.28 -0.98 8.84
CA LEU A 28 7.07 -1.89 8.03
C LEU A 28 7.29 -3.19 8.81
N GLU A 29 6.79 -4.30 8.28
CA GLU A 29 6.92 -5.62 8.90
C GLU A 29 8.09 -6.40 8.35
N LYS A 30 8.28 -6.35 7.03
CA LYS A 30 9.41 -7.01 6.37
C LYS A 30 9.99 -6.09 5.31
N SER A 31 11.31 -6.13 5.21
CA SER A 31 12.05 -5.41 4.17
C SER A 31 13.14 -6.33 3.62
N SER A 32 13.18 -6.45 2.31
CA SER A 32 14.23 -7.12 1.59
C SER A 32 14.61 -6.28 0.38
N PRO A 33 15.71 -6.58 -0.33
CA PRO A 33 16.11 -5.76 -1.49
C PRO A 33 15.03 -5.60 -2.55
N ASN A 34 14.15 -6.61 -2.68
CA ASN A 34 13.15 -6.64 -3.76
C ASN A 34 11.71 -6.69 -3.26
N SER A 35 11.48 -6.53 -1.96
CA SER A 35 10.11 -6.59 -1.44
C SER A 35 9.96 -5.88 -0.12
N TYR A 36 8.72 -5.44 0.15
CA TYR A 36 8.32 -4.86 1.42
C TYR A 36 7.00 -5.45 1.85
N ARG A 37 6.80 -5.51 3.16
CA ARG A 37 5.48 -5.81 3.73
C ARG A 37 5.16 -4.75 4.77
N PHE A 38 4.00 -4.12 4.61
CA PHE A 38 3.49 -3.12 5.54
C PHE A 38 2.18 -3.58 6.14
N LYS A 39 1.93 -3.20 7.39
CA LYS A 39 0.66 -3.46 8.05
C LYS A 39 0.10 -2.22 8.70
N ARG A 40 -1.22 -2.11 8.67
CA ARG A 40 -1.97 -1.01 9.30
C ARG A 40 -3.30 -1.56 9.82
N GLY A 41 -3.80 -0.92 10.88
CA GLY A 41 -5.12 -1.21 11.43
C GLY A 41 -5.13 -2.37 12.41
N SER A 42 -6.29 -2.56 13.05
CA SER A 42 -6.49 -3.64 14.00
C SER A 42 -7.92 -4.15 13.92
N GLY A 43 -8.14 -5.40 14.38
CA GLY A 43 -9.48 -5.97 14.45
C GLY A 43 -10.42 -5.20 15.38
N TRP A 44 -9.89 -4.51 16.37
CA TRP A 44 -10.68 -3.70 17.30
C TRP A 44 -11.32 -2.49 16.61
N ALA A 45 -10.61 -1.89 15.63
CA ALA A 45 -11.13 -0.73 14.93
C ALA A 45 -12.43 -1.04 14.18
N THR A 46 -12.60 -2.26 13.72
CA THR A 46 -13.81 -2.66 12.98
C THR A 46 -15.05 -2.72 13.85
N LEU A 47 -14.90 -2.73 15.18
CA LEU A 47 -16.01 -2.70 16.12
C LEU A 47 -16.56 -1.28 16.36
N TYR A 48 -15.77 -0.26 16.09
CA TYR A 48 -16.09 1.13 16.43
C TYR A 48 -16.26 2.04 15.20
N THR A 49 -15.70 1.67 14.08
CA THR A 49 -15.72 2.50 12.90
C THR A 49 -15.76 1.63 11.65
N PHE A 50 -16.37 2.19 10.61
CA PHE A 50 -16.42 1.55 9.30
C PHE A 50 -15.51 2.27 8.28
N ASP A 51 -14.38 2.76 8.73
CA ASP A 51 -13.39 3.36 7.83
C ASP A 51 -12.45 2.25 7.34
N VAL A 52 -12.43 2.01 6.03
CA VAL A 52 -11.60 0.98 5.40
C VAL A 52 -10.11 1.18 5.73
N ARG A 53 -9.67 2.42 5.92
CA ARG A 53 -8.28 2.73 6.24
C ARG A 53 -7.88 2.32 7.65
N LYS A 54 -8.84 2.02 8.51
CA LYS A 54 -8.62 1.54 9.88
C LYS A 54 -8.78 0.04 10.01
N CYS A 55 -9.28 -0.63 8.98
CA CYS A 55 -9.38 -2.08 8.96
C CYS A 55 -7.98 -2.71 8.88
N PRO A 56 -7.80 -3.93 9.42
CA PRO A 56 -6.53 -4.63 9.28
C PRO A 56 -6.13 -4.76 7.81
N THR A 57 -4.98 -4.21 7.47
CA THR A 57 -4.51 -4.15 6.09
C THR A 57 -3.07 -4.64 6.02
N THR A 58 -2.81 -5.56 5.09
CA THR A 58 -1.47 -5.99 4.74
C THR A 58 -1.18 -5.54 3.31
N VAL A 59 -0.07 -4.87 3.11
CA VAL A 59 0.38 -4.45 1.78
C VAL A 59 1.68 -5.19 1.48
N ASP A 60 1.65 -6.03 0.47
CA ASP A 60 2.83 -6.71 -0.04
C ASP A 60 3.28 -6.05 -1.34
N MET A 61 4.53 -5.65 -1.39
CA MET A 61 5.11 -5.02 -2.56
C MET A 61 6.27 -5.83 -3.08
N SER A 62 6.30 -6.03 -4.38
CA SER A 62 7.40 -6.69 -5.08
C SER A 62 8.00 -5.70 -6.08
N LEU A 63 9.33 -5.67 -6.15
CA LEU A 63 10.08 -4.82 -7.05
C LEU A 63 10.76 -5.69 -8.09
N LEU A 64 10.47 -5.45 -9.36
CA LEU A 64 11.09 -6.14 -10.49
C LEU A 64 11.93 -5.15 -11.28
N GLU A 65 13.19 -5.51 -11.52
CA GLU A 65 14.06 -4.70 -12.36
C GLU A 65 13.55 -4.74 -13.81
N THR A 66 13.47 -3.57 -14.40
CA THR A 66 13.16 -3.41 -15.82
C THR A 66 14.33 -2.75 -16.50
N GLU A 67 14.24 -2.56 -17.81
CA GLU A 67 15.28 -1.87 -18.56
C GLU A 67 15.51 -0.46 -18.05
N GLY A 68 16.78 -0.06 -17.99
CA GLY A 68 17.18 1.23 -17.46
C GLY A 68 17.18 1.27 -15.93
N ASP A 69 17.09 2.46 -15.37
CA ASP A 69 17.12 2.68 -13.93
C ASP A 69 15.73 2.69 -13.31
N LYS A 70 14.89 1.73 -13.70
CA LYS A 70 13.50 1.64 -13.24
C LYS A 70 13.19 0.29 -12.65
N PHE A 71 12.27 0.29 -11.70
CA PHE A 71 11.63 -0.91 -11.20
C PHE A 71 10.15 -0.91 -11.58
N GLN A 72 9.61 -2.08 -11.87
CA GLN A 72 8.17 -2.29 -11.90
C GLN A 72 7.75 -2.71 -10.50
N VAL A 73 6.79 -1.99 -9.93
CA VAL A 73 6.30 -2.24 -8.58
C VAL A 73 4.95 -2.94 -8.69
N LEU A 74 4.83 -4.10 -8.04
CA LEU A 74 3.56 -4.81 -7.90
C LEU A 74 3.11 -4.63 -6.45
N VAL A 75 1.93 -4.03 -6.28
CA VAL A 75 1.36 -3.76 -4.97
C VAL A 75 0.12 -4.60 -4.77
N ASN A 76 0.10 -5.40 -3.71
CA ASN A 76 -1.06 -6.19 -3.33
C ASN A 76 -1.58 -5.74 -1.97
N TYR A 77 -2.82 -5.28 -1.93
CA TYR A 77 -3.52 -4.96 -0.70
C TYR A 77 -4.41 -6.13 -0.31
N ASP A 78 -4.34 -6.52 0.94
CA ASP A 78 -5.27 -7.45 1.55
C ASP A 78 -5.89 -6.77 2.77
N ILE A 79 -7.16 -6.39 2.63
CA ILE A 79 -7.89 -5.65 3.66
C ILE A 79 -8.97 -6.56 4.21
N SER A 80 -8.90 -6.83 5.51
CA SER A 80 -9.90 -7.62 6.19
C SER A 80 -10.74 -6.75 7.12
N GLY A 81 -12.02 -7.04 7.17
CA GLY A 81 -12.95 -6.39 8.08
C GLY A 81 -13.90 -7.44 8.61
N ARG A 82 -13.98 -7.54 9.93
CA ARG A 82 -14.82 -8.55 10.58
C ARG A 82 -16.30 -8.26 10.32
N GLY A 83 -16.93 -9.07 9.43
CA GLY A 83 -18.31 -8.85 9.03
C GLY A 83 -18.53 -7.63 8.16
N ALA A 84 -17.47 -6.99 7.71
CA ALA A 84 -17.58 -5.77 6.92
C ALA A 84 -17.92 -6.08 5.47
N ILE A 85 -18.79 -5.24 4.91
CA ILE A 85 -19.10 -5.23 3.47
C ILE A 85 -18.40 -4.02 2.88
N PHE A 86 -17.45 -4.27 2.00
CA PHE A 86 -16.72 -3.19 1.34
C PHE A 86 -17.48 -2.65 0.15
N THR A 87 -17.55 -1.33 0.05
CA THR A 87 -18.29 -0.62 -1.00
C THR A 87 -17.34 -0.08 -2.06
N ALA A 88 -17.91 0.46 -3.15
CA ALA A 88 -17.12 1.17 -4.16
C ALA A 88 -16.38 2.37 -3.57
N GLY A 89 -17.00 3.07 -2.60
CA GLY A 89 -16.35 4.18 -1.91
C GLY A 89 -15.13 3.75 -1.10
N ASP A 90 -15.17 2.55 -0.51
CA ASP A 90 -14.01 1.99 0.20
C ASP A 90 -12.87 1.70 -0.78
N ARG A 91 -13.19 1.14 -1.93
CA ARG A 91 -12.19 0.88 -2.97
C ARG A 91 -11.57 2.19 -3.49
N GLU A 92 -12.37 3.23 -3.63
CA GLU A 92 -11.90 4.54 -4.05
C GLU A 92 -10.89 5.14 -3.06
N LYS A 93 -11.12 4.96 -1.76
CA LYS A 93 -10.19 5.44 -0.73
C LYS A 93 -8.82 4.75 -0.85
N ILE A 94 -8.82 3.45 -1.09
CA ILE A 94 -7.57 2.70 -1.27
C ILE A 94 -6.91 3.06 -2.60
N THR A 95 -7.68 3.24 -3.66
CA THR A 95 -7.16 3.69 -4.95
C THR A 95 -6.49 5.06 -4.81
N ALA A 96 -7.13 5.98 -4.09
CA ALA A 96 -6.54 7.30 -3.84
C ALA A 96 -5.22 7.21 -3.07
N GLU A 97 -5.12 6.28 -2.12
CA GLU A 97 -3.88 6.05 -1.38
C GLU A 97 -2.75 5.60 -2.31
N ILE A 98 -3.02 4.62 -3.18
CA ILE A 98 -1.98 4.12 -4.09
C ILE A 98 -1.61 5.16 -5.16
N GLU A 99 -2.56 5.95 -5.61
CA GLU A 99 -2.29 7.07 -6.51
C GLU A 99 -1.40 8.11 -5.83
N GLY A 100 -1.64 8.36 -4.54
CA GLY A 100 -0.79 9.22 -3.74
C GLY A 100 0.65 8.70 -3.66
N LEU A 101 0.83 7.39 -3.57
CA LEU A 101 2.16 6.78 -3.60
C LEU A 101 2.85 7.04 -4.94
N GLU A 102 2.14 6.88 -6.05
CA GLU A 102 2.71 7.16 -7.37
C GLU A 102 3.18 8.61 -7.47
N VAL A 103 2.35 9.54 -7.03
CA VAL A 103 2.71 10.98 -7.05
C VAL A 103 3.91 11.25 -6.16
N PHE A 104 3.91 10.71 -4.94
CA PHE A 104 4.97 10.92 -3.97
C PHE A 104 6.32 10.41 -4.49
N THR A 105 6.33 9.30 -5.20
CA THR A 105 7.55 8.72 -5.75
C THR A 105 8.00 9.39 -7.05
N LYS A 106 7.13 10.15 -7.72
CA LYS A 106 7.47 10.90 -8.93
C LYS A 106 7.91 12.34 -8.64
N VAL A 107 7.60 12.88 -7.48
CA VAL A 107 7.97 14.24 -7.10
C VAL A 107 9.48 14.33 -6.92
N ARG A 108 10.07 15.35 -7.52
CA ARG A 108 11.52 15.61 -7.43
C ARG A 108 11.89 16.39 -6.19
#